data_69de94fef41ad8c6879cd453b1b7f3e5
#
_entry.id   69de94fef41ad8c6879cd453b1b7f3e5
#
_cell.length_a   1.000
_cell.length_b   1.000
_cell.length_c   1.000
_cell.angle_alpha   90.00
_cell.angle_beta   90.00
_cell.angle_gamma   90.00
#
_symmetry.space_group_name_H-M   'P 1'
#
loop_
_entity.id
_entity.type
_entity.pdbx_description
1 polymer ?
#
loop_
_entity_poly.entity_id
_entity_poly.type
_entity_poly.pdbx_seq_one_letter_code
_entity_poly.pdbx_strand_id
1 'polypeptide(L)'
;MTWLDGFTRVDDVRGKGGGTFVNAAPCGVIHTTEGSNIDAALSVYRSKMVAPHCTVDPARRIRLQHLPLDRSAYALVNDNGGVETNRHGARQIEVVGFAGRMHDLPDDQLEWLATEVVRPISQAAGITGPGLECYGDGAGWILATPTARQRLSFDAWNRFGGWCGHQHVPENSHWDPGALDLPRIVQIAQQGEDDPMATLNDDQVEGLLAAVQEINGVGSAYGQPAIPSLRDRVQAEARTTRRMTLDVLEAVSAELGLDPVKVRARLKPETRAALDKVD
;
A
#
# COMPACT_ATOMS: atom_id res chain seq x y z
N MET A 1 3.39 24.57 6.82
CA MET A 1 4.05 23.91 5.66
C MET A 1 4.53 22.55 6.12
N THR A 2 3.87 21.48 5.65
CA THR A 2 4.09 20.11 6.12
C THR A 2 5.09 19.40 5.22
N TRP A 3 6.30 19.27 5.72
CA TRP A 3 7.37 18.46 5.13
C TRP A 3 7.53 17.19 5.95
N LEU A 4 7.76 16.07 5.27
CA LEU A 4 7.87 14.76 5.91
C LEU A 4 9.33 14.47 6.31
N ASP A 5 9.51 13.92 7.49
CA ASP A 5 10.79 13.38 7.89
C ASP A 5 11.16 12.16 7.02
N GLY A 6 12.45 11.99 6.76
CA GLY A 6 12.95 10.92 5.91
C GLY A 6 12.76 11.12 4.40
N PHE A 7 12.11 12.21 3.96
CA PHE A 7 12.05 12.61 2.56
C PHE A 7 13.13 13.64 2.24
N THR A 8 13.83 13.43 1.14
CA THR A 8 14.78 14.45 0.64
C THR A 8 13.99 15.57 -0.03
N ARG A 9 14.15 16.78 0.47
CA ARG A 9 13.51 17.95 -0.11
C ARG A 9 14.20 18.41 -1.39
N VAL A 10 13.43 18.62 -2.46
CA VAL A 10 13.91 19.06 -3.78
C VAL A 10 13.16 20.32 -4.18
N ASP A 11 13.76 21.46 -3.87
CA ASP A 11 13.13 22.79 -4.03
C ASP A 11 13.12 23.33 -5.46
N ASP A 12 14.00 22.84 -6.33
CA ASP A 12 14.20 23.33 -7.70
C ASP A 12 13.15 22.81 -8.70
N VAL A 13 12.33 21.84 -8.31
CA VAL A 13 11.18 21.37 -9.08
C VAL A 13 9.86 21.99 -8.61
N ARG A 14 9.92 23.07 -7.86
CA ARG A 14 8.72 23.82 -7.47
C ARG A 14 8.01 24.34 -8.72
N GLY A 15 7.16 23.49 -9.26
CA GLY A 15 6.14 23.88 -10.21
C GLY A 15 5.20 24.89 -9.57
N LYS A 16 4.30 25.44 -10.33
CA LYS A 16 3.21 26.24 -9.80
C LYS A 16 2.32 25.31 -8.97
N GLY A 17 2.62 25.20 -7.67
CA GLY A 17 1.68 24.56 -6.77
C GLY A 17 0.32 25.23 -6.93
N GLY A 18 -0.76 24.45 -7.00
CA GLY A 18 -2.12 24.96 -7.26
C GLY A 18 -2.70 25.86 -6.16
N GLY A 19 -1.93 26.19 -5.13
CA GLY A 19 -2.37 27.05 -4.04
C GLY A 19 -2.88 26.29 -2.82
N THR A 20 -3.95 26.77 -2.20
CA THR A 20 -4.59 26.12 -1.04
C THR A 20 -5.62 25.10 -1.51
N PHE A 21 -5.81 24.04 -0.72
CA PHE A 21 -6.91 23.12 -0.92
C PHE A 21 -8.26 23.82 -0.70
N VAL A 22 -9.28 23.40 -1.43
CA VAL A 22 -10.64 23.94 -1.37
C VAL A 22 -11.65 22.98 -0.76
N ASN A 23 -11.35 21.70 -0.68
CA ASN A 23 -12.18 20.68 -0.07
C ASN A 23 -11.58 20.16 1.25
N ALA A 24 -12.47 19.68 2.11
CA ALA A 24 -12.11 19.21 3.44
C ALA A 24 -11.66 17.75 3.47
N ALA A 25 -12.08 16.92 2.50
CA ALA A 25 -11.72 15.52 2.48
C ALA A 25 -10.31 15.33 1.87
N PRO A 26 -9.30 14.94 2.67
CA PRO A 26 -7.99 14.66 2.12
C PRO A 26 -8.00 13.33 1.38
N CYS A 27 -7.36 13.28 0.22
CA CYS A 27 -7.16 12.03 -0.52
C CYS A 27 -5.72 11.93 -1.06
N GLY A 28 -5.33 10.73 -1.45
CA GLY A 28 -4.07 10.46 -2.11
C GLY A 28 -4.29 9.98 -3.54
N VAL A 29 -3.44 10.40 -4.45
CA VAL A 29 -3.44 9.96 -5.85
C VAL A 29 -2.06 9.42 -6.19
N ILE A 30 -2.01 8.16 -6.61
CA ILE A 30 -0.79 7.51 -7.09
C ILE A 30 -0.73 7.63 -8.61
N HIS A 31 0.43 8.05 -9.08
CA HIS A 31 0.83 8.11 -10.47
C HIS A 31 2.02 7.20 -10.72
N THR A 32 2.37 6.96 -11.99
CA THR A 32 3.64 6.39 -12.41
C THR A 32 4.37 7.35 -13.35
N THR A 33 5.68 7.43 -13.21
CA THR A 33 6.51 8.33 -14.03
C THR A 33 6.61 7.90 -15.48
N GLU A 34 6.08 6.73 -15.83
CA GLU A 34 6.28 6.08 -17.14
C GLU A 34 7.76 6.03 -17.55
N GLY A 35 8.61 5.76 -16.55
CA GLY A 35 10.06 5.72 -16.71
C GLY A 35 10.77 4.97 -15.60
N SER A 36 12.00 4.55 -15.85
CA SER A 36 12.84 3.78 -14.91
C SER A 36 13.84 4.64 -14.11
N ASN A 37 13.74 5.96 -14.25
CA ASN A 37 14.75 6.87 -13.71
C ASN A 37 14.10 8.12 -13.09
N ILE A 38 14.37 8.36 -11.83
CA ILE A 38 13.85 9.50 -11.08
C ILE A 38 14.35 10.85 -11.63
N ASP A 39 15.61 10.91 -12.12
CA ASP A 39 16.19 12.14 -12.67
C ASP A 39 15.49 12.56 -13.98
N ALA A 40 15.05 11.60 -14.77
CA ALA A 40 14.27 11.86 -15.97
C ALA A 40 12.93 12.50 -15.61
N ALA A 41 12.24 12.00 -14.59
CA ALA A 41 11.01 12.58 -14.07
C ALA A 41 11.23 14.04 -13.60
N LEU A 42 12.27 14.26 -12.79
CA LEU A 42 12.64 15.62 -12.34
C LEU A 42 12.90 16.58 -13.50
N SER A 43 13.56 16.10 -14.56
CA SER A 43 13.81 16.90 -15.77
C SER A 43 12.52 17.33 -16.46
N VAL A 44 11.53 16.42 -16.53
CA VAL A 44 10.20 16.72 -17.07
C VAL A 44 9.49 17.77 -16.21
N TYR A 45 9.52 17.64 -14.89
CA TYR A 45 8.86 18.61 -14.00
C TYR A 45 9.46 20.00 -14.13
N ARG A 46 10.80 20.10 -14.19
CA ARG A 46 11.49 21.38 -14.42
C ARG A 46 11.10 22.02 -15.74
N SER A 47 11.00 21.22 -16.80
CA SER A 47 10.66 21.72 -18.14
C SER A 47 9.19 22.15 -18.27
N LYS A 48 8.28 21.40 -17.64
CA LYS A 48 6.82 21.65 -17.74
C LYS A 48 6.28 22.54 -16.64
N MET A 49 7.07 22.87 -15.63
CA MET A 49 6.66 23.67 -14.48
C MET A 49 5.47 23.04 -13.73
N VAL A 50 5.42 21.71 -13.67
CA VAL A 50 4.44 20.92 -12.93
C VAL A 50 5.17 19.98 -12.00
N ALA A 51 4.61 19.69 -10.84
CA ALA A 51 5.17 18.72 -9.93
C ALA A 51 4.08 18.03 -9.09
N PRO A 52 4.27 16.75 -8.74
CA PRO A 52 3.54 16.09 -7.67
C PRO A 52 4.01 16.63 -6.30
N HIS A 53 3.43 16.14 -5.22
CA HIS A 53 4.00 16.39 -3.87
C HIS A 53 5.30 15.63 -3.67
N CYS A 54 5.32 14.37 -4.10
CA CYS A 54 6.46 13.49 -3.92
C CYS A 54 6.75 12.69 -5.19
N THR A 55 8.02 12.33 -5.39
CA THR A 55 8.43 11.31 -6.34
C THR A 55 9.25 10.27 -5.60
N VAL A 56 8.91 9.00 -5.78
CA VAL A 56 9.50 7.90 -5.03
C VAL A 56 9.99 6.79 -5.96
N ASP A 57 11.10 6.18 -5.62
CA ASP A 57 11.67 5.04 -6.33
C ASP A 57 11.74 3.83 -5.37
N PRO A 58 10.76 2.92 -5.41
CA PRO A 58 10.73 1.78 -4.50
C PRO A 58 11.94 0.85 -4.66
N ALA A 59 12.45 0.68 -5.87
CA ALA A 59 13.59 -0.19 -6.14
C ALA A 59 14.89 0.34 -5.54
N ARG A 60 15.05 1.67 -5.48
CA ARG A 60 16.23 2.33 -4.91
C ARG A 60 15.99 2.90 -3.52
N ARG A 61 14.81 2.75 -2.96
CA ARG A 61 14.42 3.29 -1.65
C ARG A 61 14.61 4.80 -1.54
N ILE A 62 14.30 5.55 -2.62
CA ILE A 62 14.46 7.01 -2.69
C ILE A 62 13.09 7.65 -2.49
N ARG A 63 13.05 8.68 -1.64
CA ARG A 63 11.86 9.52 -1.39
C ARG A 63 12.24 10.98 -1.56
N LEU A 64 11.64 11.62 -2.56
CA LEU A 64 11.81 13.05 -2.80
C LEU A 64 10.49 13.76 -2.54
N GLN A 65 10.54 14.90 -1.86
CA GLN A 65 9.38 15.78 -1.67
C GLN A 65 9.64 17.14 -2.32
N HIS A 66 8.70 17.56 -3.17
CA HIS A 66 8.78 18.77 -3.99
C HIS A 66 7.93 19.90 -3.42
N LEU A 67 6.78 19.57 -2.84
CA LEU A 67 5.81 20.50 -2.30
C LEU A 67 5.39 20.08 -0.89
N PRO A 68 5.11 21.05 0.01
CA PRO A 68 4.57 20.72 1.32
C PRO A 68 3.16 20.15 1.18
N LEU A 69 2.80 19.16 2.02
CA LEU A 69 1.54 18.44 1.92
C LEU A 69 0.28 19.29 2.23
N ASP A 70 0.44 20.46 2.79
CA ASP A 70 -0.64 21.43 3.06
C ASP A 70 -0.90 22.40 1.90
N ARG A 71 -0.23 22.19 0.75
CA ARG A 71 -0.44 22.95 -0.48
C ARG A 71 -0.82 21.99 -1.59
N SER A 72 -1.60 22.43 -2.57
CA SER A 72 -1.93 21.55 -3.70
C SER A 72 -0.74 21.39 -4.67
N ALA A 73 -0.59 20.22 -5.22
CA ALA A 73 0.28 19.93 -6.35
C ALA A 73 -0.42 20.29 -7.68
N TYR A 74 0.25 20.07 -8.80
CA TYR A 74 -0.29 20.35 -10.13
C TYR A 74 0.16 19.27 -11.11
N ALA A 75 -0.39 18.07 -10.95
CA ALA A 75 -0.12 16.93 -11.82
C ALA A 75 -1.42 16.24 -12.33
N LEU A 76 -2.57 16.87 -12.10
CA LEU A 76 -3.87 16.42 -12.59
C LEU A 76 -4.44 17.45 -13.57
N VAL A 77 -5.21 16.97 -14.55
CA VAL A 77 -6.03 17.85 -15.41
C VAL A 77 -7.19 18.38 -14.58
N ASN A 78 -7.50 19.67 -14.78
CA ASN A 78 -8.61 20.37 -14.18
C ASN A 78 -9.32 21.19 -15.26
N ASP A 79 -10.41 20.66 -15.81
CA ASP A 79 -11.10 21.27 -16.94
C ASP A 79 -12.00 22.44 -16.52
N ASN A 80 -12.15 23.41 -17.40
CA ASN A 80 -13.02 24.55 -17.17
C ASN A 80 -14.50 24.12 -17.09
N GLY A 81 -15.13 24.39 -15.97
CA GLY A 81 -16.52 24.01 -15.70
C GLY A 81 -16.69 22.57 -15.23
N GLY A 82 -15.58 21.84 -15.02
CA GLY A 82 -15.54 20.53 -14.42
C GLY A 82 -15.45 20.55 -12.90
N VAL A 83 -14.87 19.49 -12.32
CA VAL A 83 -14.65 19.34 -10.88
C VAL A 83 -13.22 19.71 -10.52
N GLU A 84 -13.02 20.33 -9.36
CA GLU A 84 -11.67 20.63 -8.88
C GLU A 84 -10.90 19.33 -8.57
N THR A 85 -9.80 19.07 -9.25
CA THR A 85 -8.98 17.87 -9.08
C THR A 85 -7.73 18.11 -8.27
N ASN A 86 -6.90 19.10 -8.63
CA ASN A 86 -5.64 19.39 -7.96
C ASN A 86 -5.82 19.95 -6.56
N ARG A 87 -6.77 20.87 -6.36
CA ARG A 87 -7.03 21.53 -5.09
C ARG A 87 -8.11 20.85 -4.25
N HIS A 88 -8.62 19.71 -4.71
CA HIS A 88 -9.63 18.93 -3.98
C HIS A 88 -9.14 18.44 -2.61
N GLY A 89 -7.88 18.33 -2.41
CA GLY A 89 -7.24 17.72 -1.24
C GLY A 89 -6.33 16.57 -1.63
N ALA A 90 -6.03 16.46 -2.93
CA ALA A 90 -5.26 15.36 -3.50
C ALA A 90 -3.76 15.51 -3.21
N ARG A 91 -3.19 14.58 -2.42
CA ARG A 91 -1.75 14.39 -2.28
C ARG A 91 -1.29 13.48 -3.41
N GLN A 92 -0.52 14.05 -4.32
CA GLN A 92 -0.13 13.41 -5.59
C GLN A 92 1.29 12.86 -5.47
N ILE A 93 1.46 11.57 -5.73
CA ILE A 93 2.71 10.85 -5.60
C ILE A 93 3.03 10.17 -6.93
N GLU A 94 4.20 10.45 -7.48
CA GLU A 94 4.75 9.76 -8.65
C GLU A 94 5.65 8.61 -8.22
N VAL A 95 5.31 7.40 -8.61
CA VAL A 95 6.12 6.21 -8.40
C VAL A 95 6.96 5.95 -9.65
N VAL A 96 8.27 5.85 -9.50
CA VAL A 96 9.17 5.50 -10.61
C VAL A 96 8.83 4.09 -11.10
N GLY A 97 8.47 4.01 -12.38
CA GLY A 97 8.04 2.76 -13.01
C GLY A 97 7.08 2.99 -14.16
N PHE A 98 6.52 1.91 -14.64
CA PHE A 98 5.59 1.87 -15.77
C PHE A 98 4.25 1.27 -15.31
N ALA A 99 3.15 1.92 -15.62
CA ALA A 99 1.80 1.44 -15.26
C ALA A 99 1.54 -0.01 -15.67
N GLY A 100 2.01 -0.41 -16.86
CA GLY A 100 1.89 -1.78 -17.36
C GLY A 100 2.68 -2.84 -16.58
N ARG A 101 3.47 -2.45 -15.58
CA ARG A 101 4.29 -3.36 -14.75
C ARG A 101 4.01 -3.27 -13.26
N MET A 102 3.10 -2.40 -12.83
CA MET A 102 2.84 -2.22 -11.39
C MET A 102 2.16 -3.43 -10.73
N HIS A 103 1.52 -4.29 -11.51
CA HIS A 103 1.00 -5.57 -11.01
C HIS A 103 2.10 -6.55 -10.57
N ASP A 104 3.33 -6.38 -11.09
CA ASP A 104 4.49 -7.20 -10.76
C ASP A 104 5.44 -6.53 -9.75
N LEU A 105 4.98 -5.48 -9.06
CA LEU A 105 5.81 -4.82 -8.06
C LEU A 105 6.20 -5.82 -6.97
N PRO A 106 7.51 -6.03 -6.71
CA PRO A 106 7.96 -6.97 -5.67
C PRO A 106 7.37 -6.64 -4.30
N ASP A 107 7.06 -7.66 -3.52
CA ASP A 107 6.43 -7.52 -2.20
C ASP A 107 7.20 -6.58 -1.27
N ASP A 108 8.52 -6.66 -1.25
CA ASP A 108 9.38 -5.79 -0.44
C ASP A 108 9.33 -4.31 -0.88
N GLN A 109 9.10 -4.06 -2.18
CA GLN A 109 8.91 -2.71 -2.71
C GLN A 109 7.49 -2.18 -2.43
N LEU A 110 6.49 -3.06 -2.48
CA LEU A 110 5.12 -2.75 -2.11
C LEU A 110 5.01 -2.42 -0.62
N GLU A 111 5.61 -3.23 0.24
CA GLU A 111 5.68 -2.96 1.69
C GLU A 111 6.38 -1.62 1.98
N TRP A 112 7.52 -1.38 1.32
CA TRP A 112 8.23 -0.12 1.47
C TRP A 112 7.37 1.08 1.03
N LEU A 113 6.67 0.97 -0.10
CA LEU A 113 5.76 2.01 -0.58
C LEU A 113 4.65 2.27 0.45
N ALA A 114 4.12 1.22 1.06
CA ALA A 114 3.10 1.33 2.08
C ALA A 114 3.62 2.01 3.36
N THR A 115 4.73 1.52 3.91
CA THR A 115 5.23 1.94 5.23
C THR A 115 5.99 3.25 5.19
N GLU A 116 6.79 3.46 4.14
CA GLU A 116 7.70 4.58 4.04
C GLU A 116 7.15 5.76 3.23
N VAL A 117 6.04 5.57 2.51
CA VAL A 117 5.45 6.62 1.67
C VAL A 117 3.98 6.85 2.02
N VAL A 118 3.12 5.84 1.84
CA VAL A 118 1.68 6.01 2.01
C VAL A 118 1.31 6.28 3.46
N ARG A 119 1.90 5.56 4.42
CA ARG A 119 1.65 5.75 5.85
C ARG A 119 2.00 7.16 6.33
N PRO A 120 3.23 7.67 6.19
CA PRO A 120 3.58 9.01 6.68
C PRO A 120 2.78 10.12 5.99
N ILE A 121 2.44 9.97 4.70
CA ILE A 121 1.58 10.92 4.00
C ILE A 121 0.15 10.86 4.55
N SER A 122 -0.39 9.66 4.78
CA SER A 122 -1.73 9.47 5.35
C SER A 122 -1.84 10.10 6.73
N GLN A 123 -0.87 9.85 7.61
CA GLN A 123 -0.81 10.44 8.95
C GLN A 123 -0.72 11.96 8.91
N ALA A 124 0.19 12.51 8.11
CA ALA A 124 0.40 13.95 8.01
C ALA A 124 -0.77 14.70 7.34
N ALA A 125 -1.50 14.04 6.44
CA ALA A 125 -2.61 14.62 5.70
C ALA A 125 -4.00 14.26 6.25
N GLY A 126 -4.10 13.32 7.19
CA GLY A 126 -5.36 12.82 7.73
C GLY A 126 -6.15 11.96 6.74
N ILE A 127 -5.48 11.20 5.87
CA ILE A 127 -6.14 10.28 4.92
C ILE A 127 -6.41 8.96 5.63
N THR A 128 -7.67 8.65 5.89
CA THR A 128 -8.09 7.45 6.63
C THR A 128 -8.93 6.49 5.80
N GLY A 129 -9.35 6.90 4.61
CA GLY A 129 -10.18 6.07 3.72
C GLY A 129 -9.40 4.97 3.01
N PRO A 130 -10.12 4.03 2.38
CA PRO A 130 -9.53 2.86 1.72
C PRO A 130 -8.76 3.22 0.45
N GLY A 131 -7.95 2.27 -0.03
CA GLY A 131 -7.42 2.27 -1.39
C GLY A 131 -8.45 1.74 -2.38
N LEU A 132 -8.62 2.42 -3.51
CA LEU A 132 -9.44 1.91 -4.61
C LEU A 132 -8.68 0.87 -5.41
N GLU A 133 -9.42 -0.14 -5.89
CA GLU A 133 -8.86 -1.16 -6.78
C GLU A 133 -8.40 -0.53 -8.09
N CYS A 134 -7.12 -0.71 -8.41
CA CYS A 134 -6.52 -0.23 -9.64
C CYS A 134 -6.50 -1.34 -10.70
N TYR A 135 -6.77 -0.96 -11.93
CA TYR A 135 -6.89 -1.87 -13.06
C TYR A 135 -5.79 -1.60 -14.07
N GLY A 136 -5.32 -2.63 -14.76
CA GLY A 136 -4.29 -2.50 -15.77
C GLY A 136 -4.20 -3.72 -16.66
N ASP A 137 -3.17 -3.78 -17.48
CA ASP A 137 -3.01 -4.84 -18.45
C ASP A 137 -2.80 -6.22 -17.87
N GLY A 138 -3.22 -7.18 -18.64
CA GLY A 138 -3.09 -8.61 -18.39
C GLY A 138 -4.41 -9.32 -18.19
N ALA A 139 -5.39 -8.73 -17.50
CA ALA A 139 -6.72 -9.34 -17.32
C ALA A 139 -7.87 -8.33 -17.38
N GLY A 140 -7.60 -7.06 -17.51
CA GLY A 140 -8.63 -6.02 -17.52
C GLY A 140 -8.12 -4.70 -18.05
N TRP A 141 -7.87 -4.66 -19.35
CA TRP A 141 -7.50 -3.40 -20.01
C TRP A 141 -8.50 -2.30 -19.69
N ILE A 142 -8.02 -1.15 -19.27
CA ILE A 142 -8.82 0.02 -18.98
C ILE A 142 -8.65 1.07 -20.06
N LEU A 143 -9.73 1.79 -20.34
CA LEU A 143 -9.67 2.89 -21.29
C LEU A 143 -9.04 4.12 -20.64
N ALA A 144 -8.00 4.65 -21.26
CA ALA A 144 -7.38 5.93 -20.88
C ALA A 144 -8.20 7.10 -21.46
N THR A 145 -9.45 7.22 -21.06
CA THR A 145 -10.36 8.29 -21.49
C THR A 145 -11.03 8.94 -20.28
N PRO A 146 -11.48 10.21 -20.39
CA PRO A 146 -12.19 10.88 -19.29
C PRO A 146 -13.50 10.19 -18.86
N THR A 147 -14.08 9.38 -19.74
CA THR A 147 -15.35 8.67 -19.54
C THR A 147 -15.16 7.19 -19.21
N ALA A 148 -13.93 6.75 -18.93
CA ALA A 148 -13.65 5.36 -18.60
C ALA A 148 -14.40 4.94 -17.33
N ARG A 149 -14.86 3.67 -17.31
CA ARG A 149 -15.74 3.12 -16.27
C ARG A 149 -15.18 3.19 -14.84
N GLN A 150 -13.87 3.21 -14.70
CA GLN A 150 -13.19 3.31 -13.40
C GLN A 150 -13.11 4.76 -12.87
N ARG A 151 -13.43 5.77 -13.69
CA ARG A 151 -13.44 7.16 -13.25
C ARG A 151 -14.53 7.38 -12.20
N LEU A 152 -14.18 8.10 -11.17
CA LEU A 152 -15.17 8.56 -10.22
C LEU A 152 -16.09 9.60 -10.88
N SER A 153 -17.37 9.57 -10.56
CA SER A 153 -18.24 10.69 -10.91
C SER A 153 -17.82 11.95 -10.14
N PHE A 154 -18.21 13.13 -10.60
CA PHE A 154 -17.92 14.40 -9.91
C PHE A 154 -18.38 14.38 -8.46
N ASP A 155 -19.56 13.84 -8.21
CA ASP A 155 -20.12 13.70 -6.87
C ASP A 155 -19.34 12.71 -5.99
N ALA A 156 -18.89 11.59 -6.58
CA ALA A 156 -18.07 10.62 -5.87
C ALA A 156 -16.69 11.21 -5.55
N TRP A 157 -16.07 11.91 -6.50
CA TRP A 157 -14.80 12.60 -6.30
C TRP A 157 -14.88 13.65 -5.20
N ASN A 158 -15.91 14.47 -5.21
CA ASN A 158 -16.11 15.53 -4.20
C ASN A 158 -16.24 15.00 -2.77
N ARG A 159 -16.62 13.73 -2.60
CA ARG A 159 -16.72 13.05 -1.28
C ARG A 159 -15.58 12.09 -1.00
N PHE A 160 -14.68 11.91 -1.96
CA PHE A 160 -13.63 10.90 -1.83
C PHE A 160 -12.56 11.33 -0.83
N GLY A 161 -12.26 10.47 0.13
CA GLY A 161 -11.31 10.71 1.23
C GLY A 161 -10.32 9.57 1.45
N GLY A 162 -10.01 8.78 0.44
CA GLY A 162 -9.08 7.64 0.48
C GLY A 162 -7.91 7.76 -0.48
N TRP A 163 -7.40 6.62 -0.92
CA TRP A 163 -6.33 6.52 -1.90
C TRP A 163 -6.84 5.99 -3.24
N CYS A 164 -6.42 6.61 -4.33
CA CYS A 164 -6.78 6.16 -5.67
C CYS A 164 -5.59 6.28 -6.63
N GLY A 165 -5.70 5.65 -7.79
CA GLY A 165 -4.79 5.90 -8.91
C GLY A 165 -5.27 7.07 -9.77
N HIS A 166 -4.41 7.64 -10.59
CA HIS A 166 -4.75 8.66 -11.58
C HIS A 166 -5.91 8.23 -12.48
N GLN A 167 -6.00 6.94 -12.76
CA GLN A 167 -7.08 6.33 -13.53
C GLN A 167 -8.49 6.55 -12.95
N HIS A 168 -8.63 6.92 -11.68
CA HIS A 168 -9.92 7.17 -11.02
C HIS A 168 -10.32 8.64 -11.03
N VAL A 169 -9.38 9.53 -11.32
CA VAL A 169 -9.61 10.98 -11.25
C VAL A 169 -10.51 11.41 -12.43
N PRO A 170 -11.61 12.14 -12.17
CA PRO A 170 -12.47 12.65 -13.24
C PRO A 170 -11.69 13.52 -14.22
N GLU A 171 -12.18 13.64 -15.46
CA GLU A 171 -11.65 14.51 -16.52
C GLU A 171 -10.24 14.13 -17.02
N ASN A 172 -9.56 13.23 -16.36
CA ASN A 172 -8.23 12.78 -16.71
C ASN A 172 -8.27 11.60 -17.68
N SER A 173 -7.34 11.57 -18.65
CA SER A 173 -7.25 10.52 -19.67
C SER A 173 -6.06 9.59 -19.42
N HIS A 174 -5.68 9.42 -18.18
CA HIS A 174 -4.56 8.56 -17.76
C HIS A 174 -5.05 7.23 -17.20
N TRP A 175 -4.24 6.20 -17.26
CA TRP A 175 -4.53 4.84 -16.79
C TRP A 175 -3.59 4.36 -15.69
N ASP A 176 -2.60 5.16 -15.36
CA ASP A 176 -1.68 4.88 -14.26
C ASP A 176 -2.40 4.92 -12.90
N PRO A 177 -1.91 4.17 -11.95
CA PRO A 177 -0.70 3.35 -11.93
C PRO A 177 -0.89 1.90 -12.45
N GLY A 178 -1.77 1.66 -13.40
CA GLY A 178 -2.06 0.30 -13.87
C GLY A 178 -2.71 -0.54 -12.79
N ALA A 179 -2.42 -1.84 -12.74
CA ALA A 179 -2.96 -2.75 -11.73
C ALA A 179 -2.08 -2.84 -10.48
N LEU A 180 -1.68 -1.69 -9.94
CA LEU A 180 -1.02 -1.61 -8.63
C LEU A 180 -1.98 -2.09 -7.54
N ASP A 181 -1.53 -2.97 -6.66
CA ASP A 181 -2.33 -3.44 -5.51
C ASP A 181 -2.44 -2.34 -4.43
N LEU A 182 -3.15 -1.27 -4.79
CA LEU A 182 -3.34 -0.12 -3.91
C LEU A 182 -4.17 -0.44 -2.66
N PRO A 183 -5.20 -1.29 -2.70
CA PRO A 183 -5.88 -1.74 -1.49
C PRO A 183 -4.93 -2.37 -0.46
N ARG A 184 -4.04 -3.27 -0.91
CA ARG A 184 -3.04 -3.90 -0.04
C ARG A 184 -2.03 -2.89 0.52
N ILE A 185 -1.55 -1.97 -0.31
CA ILE A 185 -0.66 -0.89 0.13
C ILE A 185 -1.30 -0.07 1.24
N VAL A 186 -2.56 0.35 1.06
CA VAL A 186 -3.28 1.16 2.04
C VAL A 186 -3.59 0.35 3.30
N GLN A 187 -3.93 -0.92 3.17
CA GLN A 187 -4.12 -1.81 4.32
C GLN A 187 -2.84 -1.90 5.17
N ILE A 188 -1.68 -2.14 4.56
CA ILE A 188 -0.38 -2.18 5.26
C ILE A 188 -0.06 -0.80 5.87
N ALA A 189 -0.33 0.29 5.16
CA ALA A 189 -0.09 1.63 5.65
C ALA A 189 -0.95 1.99 6.87
N GLN A 190 -2.16 1.47 6.97
CA GLN A 190 -3.10 1.69 8.07
C GLN A 190 -2.86 0.76 9.26
N GLN A 191 -2.20 -0.35 9.06
CA GLN A 191 -1.70 -1.20 10.14
C GLN A 191 -0.59 -0.39 10.85
N GLY A 192 -0.89 0.22 12.01
CA GLY A 192 0.04 1.09 12.73
C GLY A 192 1.33 0.39 13.15
N GLU A 193 2.34 1.18 13.53
CA GLU A 193 3.56 0.66 14.19
C GLU A 193 3.23 -0.05 15.52
N ASP A 194 2.08 0.24 16.10
CA ASP A 194 1.53 -0.39 17.31
C ASP A 194 0.75 -1.68 17.03
N ASP A 195 0.66 -2.16 15.77
CA ASP A 195 0.22 -3.54 15.53
C ASP A 195 1.35 -4.45 16.05
N PRO A 196 1.17 -5.12 17.20
CA PRO A 196 2.21 -6.01 17.77
C PRO A 196 2.63 -7.09 16.76
N MET A 197 1.88 -7.23 15.65
CA MET A 197 2.12 -8.18 14.58
C MET A 197 2.99 -7.63 13.44
N ALA A 198 3.08 -6.29 13.28
CA ALA A 198 3.95 -5.66 12.26
C ALA A 198 5.45 -5.76 12.62
N THR A 199 5.78 -6.19 13.82
CA THR A 199 7.13 -6.21 14.39
C THR A 199 7.58 -7.60 14.85
N LEU A 200 7.03 -8.68 14.28
CA LEU A 200 7.64 -9.98 14.54
C LEU A 200 9.07 -9.95 13.98
N ASN A 201 10.03 -10.03 14.89
CA ASN A 201 11.43 -10.23 14.51
C ASN A 201 11.65 -11.67 14.01
N ASP A 202 12.80 -11.93 13.40
CA ASP A 202 13.10 -13.25 12.83
C ASP A 202 12.98 -14.39 13.86
N ASP A 203 13.31 -14.14 15.14
CA ASP A 203 13.19 -15.13 16.22
C ASP A 203 11.72 -15.47 16.53
N GLN A 204 10.82 -14.49 16.42
CA GLN A 204 9.38 -14.69 16.63
C GLN A 204 8.76 -15.44 15.45
N VAL A 205 9.18 -15.14 14.22
CA VAL A 205 8.77 -15.86 13.01
C VAL A 205 9.24 -17.34 13.09
N GLU A 206 10.49 -17.57 13.49
CA GLU A 206 11.02 -18.93 13.69
C GLU A 206 10.27 -19.66 14.80
N GLY A 207 9.90 -18.99 15.90
CA GLY A 207 9.08 -19.55 16.97
C GLY A 207 7.69 -19.98 16.48
N LEU A 208 7.05 -19.19 15.63
CA LEU A 208 5.76 -19.53 15.03
C LEU A 208 5.87 -20.69 14.03
N LEU A 209 6.94 -20.72 13.22
CA LEU A 209 7.21 -21.85 12.32
C LEU A 209 7.44 -23.15 13.09
N ALA A 210 8.14 -23.09 14.23
CA ALA A 210 8.33 -24.23 15.12
C ALA A 210 6.99 -24.72 15.71
N ALA A 211 6.10 -23.78 16.11
CA ALA A 211 4.76 -24.10 16.57
C ALA A 211 3.93 -24.84 15.52
N VAL A 212 3.95 -24.36 14.28
CA VAL A 212 3.24 -25.01 13.17
C VAL A 212 3.79 -26.39 12.88
N GLN A 213 5.10 -26.59 12.95
CA GLN A 213 5.72 -27.91 12.80
C GLN A 213 5.33 -28.87 13.93
N GLU A 214 5.25 -28.37 15.16
CA GLU A 214 4.81 -29.15 16.31
C GLU A 214 3.33 -29.55 16.18
N ILE A 215 2.46 -28.63 15.75
CA ILE A 215 1.03 -28.89 15.49
C ILE A 215 0.88 -29.95 14.40
N ASN A 216 1.65 -29.86 13.32
CA ASN A 216 1.63 -30.85 12.24
C ASN A 216 2.09 -32.23 12.73
N GLY A 217 3.06 -32.28 13.65
CA GLY A 217 3.50 -33.50 14.33
C GLY A 217 2.41 -34.10 15.24
N VAL A 218 1.67 -33.22 15.96
CA VAL A 218 0.52 -33.63 16.78
C VAL A 218 -0.61 -34.19 15.91
N GLY A 219 -0.93 -33.54 14.78
CA GLY A 219 -1.93 -34.05 13.81
C GLY A 219 -1.58 -35.45 13.31
N SER A 220 -0.32 -35.67 12.95
CA SER A 220 0.18 -36.98 12.52
C SER A 220 0.06 -38.05 13.63
N ALA A 221 0.31 -37.68 14.89
CA ALA A 221 0.15 -38.58 16.02
C ALA A 221 -1.31 -38.99 16.28
N TYR A 222 -2.29 -38.23 15.79
CA TYR A 222 -3.71 -38.57 15.81
C TYR A 222 -4.22 -39.29 14.53
N GLY A 223 -3.31 -39.71 13.64
CA GLY A 223 -3.65 -40.46 12.42
C GLY A 223 -4.15 -39.55 11.28
N GLN A 224 -4.03 -38.24 11.41
CA GLN A 224 -4.30 -37.30 10.31
C GLN A 224 -3.09 -37.25 9.36
N PRO A 225 -3.28 -37.25 8.04
CA PRO A 225 -2.17 -37.07 7.11
C PRO A 225 -1.52 -35.71 7.32
N ALA A 226 -0.19 -35.68 7.38
CA ALA A 226 0.55 -34.43 7.37
C ALA A 226 0.20 -33.63 6.11
N ILE A 227 -0.04 -32.33 6.23
CA ILE A 227 -0.30 -31.43 5.10
C ILE A 227 1.05 -30.87 4.62
N PRO A 228 1.67 -31.45 3.58
CA PRO A 228 3.02 -31.05 3.15
C PRO A 228 3.09 -29.57 2.71
N SER A 229 1.98 -29.02 2.18
CA SER A 229 1.88 -27.64 1.73
C SER A 229 1.62 -26.64 2.85
N LEU A 230 1.34 -27.06 4.07
CA LEU A 230 1.00 -26.18 5.18
C LEU A 230 2.18 -25.28 5.56
N ARG A 231 3.39 -25.84 5.61
CA ARG A 231 4.61 -25.06 5.85
C ARG A 231 4.81 -23.97 4.81
N ASP A 232 4.62 -24.31 3.53
CA ASP A 232 4.82 -23.37 2.43
C ASP A 232 3.73 -22.27 2.43
N ARG A 233 2.50 -22.63 2.75
CA ARG A 233 1.39 -21.67 2.90
C ARG A 233 1.63 -20.73 4.09
N VAL A 234 2.00 -21.28 5.24
CA VAL A 234 2.32 -20.50 6.44
C VAL A 234 3.52 -19.59 6.20
N GLN A 235 4.57 -20.08 5.51
CA GLN A 235 5.71 -19.23 5.14
C GLN A 235 5.32 -18.14 4.14
N ALA A 236 4.44 -18.43 3.19
CA ALA A 236 3.93 -17.45 2.25
C ALA A 236 3.09 -16.37 2.96
N GLU A 237 2.17 -16.78 3.84
CA GLU A 237 1.35 -15.86 4.63
C GLU A 237 2.18 -15.06 5.65
N ALA A 238 3.11 -15.68 6.36
CA ALA A 238 4.00 -14.97 7.28
C ALA A 238 4.88 -13.93 6.55
N ARG A 239 5.29 -14.21 5.31
CA ARG A 239 6.02 -13.26 4.47
C ARG A 239 5.12 -12.17 3.91
N THR A 240 3.85 -12.48 3.61
CA THR A 240 2.93 -11.59 2.89
C THR A 240 2.18 -10.67 3.83
N THR A 241 1.85 -11.11 5.04
CA THR A 241 1.03 -10.33 5.98
C THR A 241 1.70 -10.06 7.31
N ARG A 242 2.83 -10.73 7.62
CA ARG A 242 3.39 -10.80 8.99
C ARG A 242 2.32 -11.07 10.07
N ARG A 243 1.19 -11.55 9.63
CA ARG A 243 0.01 -11.85 10.43
C ARG A 243 -0.08 -13.35 10.64
N MET A 244 0.66 -13.88 11.60
CA MET A 244 0.36 -15.19 12.17
C MET A 244 -0.26 -14.98 13.53
N THR A 245 -1.56 -14.71 13.52
CA THR A 245 -2.39 -14.58 14.71
C THR A 245 -2.83 -15.96 15.19
N LEU A 246 -3.46 -16.00 16.35
CA LEU A 246 -4.30 -17.08 16.82
C LEU A 246 -5.24 -17.62 15.72
N ASP A 247 -5.66 -16.76 14.78
CA ASP A 247 -6.49 -17.12 13.62
C ASP A 247 -5.85 -18.19 12.74
N VAL A 248 -4.52 -18.17 12.54
CA VAL A 248 -3.81 -19.22 11.80
C VAL A 248 -3.75 -20.51 12.60
N LEU A 249 -3.51 -20.42 13.92
CA LEU A 249 -3.56 -21.57 14.81
C LEU A 249 -4.95 -22.20 14.81
N GLU A 250 -5.98 -21.39 14.86
CA GLU A 250 -7.38 -21.81 14.81
C GLU A 250 -7.74 -22.39 13.43
N ALA A 251 -7.36 -21.73 12.34
CA ALA A 251 -7.59 -22.22 10.98
C ALA A 251 -6.90 -23.56 10.71
N VAL A 252 -5.62 -23.68 11.10
CA VAL A 252 -4.86 -24.93 10.97
C VAL A 252 -5.45 -26.02 11.85
N SER A 253 -5.85 -25.69 13.07
CA SER A 253 -6.48 -26.67 13.98
C SER A 253 -7.83 -27.14 13.43
N ALA A 254 -8.63 -26.23 12.86
CA ALA A 254 -9.91 -26.54 12.23
C ALA A 254 -9.74 -27.44 10.99
N GLU A 255 -8.75 -27.15 10.14
CA GLU A 255 -8.44 -27.94 8.94
C GLU A 255 -8.00 -29.39 9.30
N LEU A 256 -7.34 -29.53 10.44
CA LEU A 256 -6.95 -30.83 11.01
C LEU A 256 -8.05 -31.49 11.86
N GLY A 257 -9.19 -30.87 12.05
CA GLY A 257 -10.27 -31.36 12.91
C GLY A 257 -9.89 -31.42 14.39
N LEU A 258 -8.97 -30.56 14.84
CA LEU A 258 -8.47 -30.49 16.20
C LEU A 258 -9.09 -29.29 16.96
N ASP A 259 -9.25 -29.43 18.26
CA ASP A 259 -9.66 -28.34 19.15
C ASP A 259 -8.46 -27.40 19.39
N PRO A 260 -8.53 -26.12 18.94
CA PRO A 260 -7.42 -25.15 19.06
C PRO A 260 -6.93 -24.98 20.49
N VAL A 261 -7.83 -24.98 21.47
CA VAL A 261 -7.50 -24.83 22.90
C VAL A 261 -6.67 -26.01 23.39
N LYS A 262 -7.03 -27.23 22.96
CA LYS A 262 -6.27 -28.44 23.30
C LYS A 262 -4.92 -28.48 22.58
N VAL A 263 -4.85 -27.98 21.34
CA VAL A 263 -3.60 -27.85 20.58
C VAL A 263 -2.66 -26.87 21.31
N ARG A 264 -3.14 -25.66 21.64
CA ARG A 264 -2.36 -24.66 22.39
C ARG A 264 -1.86 -25.20 23.73
N ALA A 265 -2.68 -25.99 24.46
CA ALA A 265 -2.31 -26.56 25.75
C ALA A 265 -1.18 -27.61 25.65
N ARG A 266 -0.96 -28.21 24.49
CA ARG A 266 0.06 -29.23 24.23
C ARG A 266 1.36 -28.70 23.64
N LEU A 267 1.40 -27.46 23.21
CA LEU A 267 2.62 -26.82 22.75
C LEU A 267 3.65 -26.74 23.88
N LYS A 268 4.91 -26.79 23.50
CA LYS A 268 6.00 -26.61 24.47
C LYS A 268 5.88 -25.26 25.18
N PRO A 269 6.34 -25.14 26.44
CA PRO A 269 6.23 -23.91 27.20
C PRO A 269 6.81 -22.69 26.49
N GLU A 270 7.97 -22.83 25.83
CA GLU A 270 8.64 -21.78 25.06
C GLU A 270 7.81 -21.33 23.86
N THR A 271 7.20 -22.27 23.13
CA THR A 271 6.34 -21.98 21.98
C THR A 271 5.06 -21.29 22.42
N ARG A 272 4.47 -21.72 23.53
CA ARG A 272 3.29 -21.08 24.13
C ARG A 272 3.60 -19.66 24.58
N ALA A 273 4.73 -19.47 25.26
CA ALA A 273 5.17 -18.16 25.72
C ALA A 273 5.48 -17.18 24.55
N ALA A 274 5.87 -17.70 23.40
CA ALA A 274 6.03 -16.88 22.19
C ALA A 274 4.67 -16.46 21.62
N LEU A 275 3.67 -17.35 21.60
CA LEU A 275 2.30 -17.04 21.17
C LEU A 275 1.60 -16.08 22.15
N ASP A 276 1.80 -16.26 23.47
CA ASP A 276 1.19 -15.40 24.50
C ASP A 276 1.75 -13.96 24.51
N LYS A 277 2.85 -13.69 23.80
CA LYS A 277 3.39 -12.33 23.59
C LYS A 277 2.81 -11.63 22.37
N VAL A 278 2.02 -12.35 21.60
CA VAL A 278 1.38 -11.88 20.38
C VAL A 278 -0.08 -11.45 20.65
N ASP A 279 -0.64 -11.84 21.79
CA ASP A 279 -1.89 -11.31 22.33
C ASP A 279 -1.62 -9.98 23.07
#